data_40546169ef961f271f52345b1c111307
#
_entry.id   40546169ef961f271f52345b1c111307
#
_cell.length_a   1.000
_cell.length_b   1.000
_cell.length_c   1.000
_cell.angle_alpha   90.00
_cell.angle_beta   90.00
_cell.angle_gamma   90.00
#
_symmetry.space_group_name_H-M   'P 1'
#
loop_
_entity.id
_entity.type
_entity.pdbx_description
1 polymer ?
#
loop_
_entity_poly.entity_id
_entity_poly.type
_entity_poly.pdbx_seq_one_letter_code
_entity_poly.pdbx_strand_id
1 'polypeptide(L)' 'MTRQATRAHALRELFLVREQLQKLKEQCEPLTYPLAQQLNICLHSVRTAEGEFGRNYTPEGER' A
#
# COMPACT_ATOMS: atom_id res chain seq x y z
N MET A 1 22.88 -12.27 -2.53
CA MET A 1 22.48 -11.15 -1.67
C MET A 1 21.32 -10.39 -2.28
N THR A 2 20.25 -10.20 -1.51
CA THR A 2 19.08 -9.47 -1.99
C THR A 2 19.31 -7.96 -1.82
N ARG A 3 19.17 -7.22 -2.91
CA ARG A 3 19.33 -5.77 -2.88
C ARG A 3 18.07 -5.14 -2.28
N GLN A 4 18.25 -4.21 -1.37
CA GLN A 4 17.12 -3.51 -0.79
C GLN A 4 16.48 -2.58 -1.83
N ALA A 5 15.16 -2.50 -1.80
CA ALA A 5 14.43 -1.58 -2.66
C ALA A 5 14.71 -0.14 -2.23
N THR A 6 14.76 0.77 -3.19
CA THR A 6 14.85 2.20 -2.87
C THR A 6 13.54 2.68 -2.26
N ARG A 7 13.59 3.84 -1.59
CA ARG A 7 12.37 4.44 -1.05
C ARG A 7 11.34 4.72 -2.15
N ALA A 8 11.80 5.27 -3.25
CA ALA A 8 10.91 5.57 -4.38
C ALA A 8 10.24 4.31 -4.91
N HIS A 9 11.01 3.22 -5.04
CA HIS A 9 10.46 1.95 -5.50
C HIS A 9 9.42 1.41 -4.52
N ALA A 10 9.73 1.43 -3.23
CA ALA A 10 8.80 0.94 -2.21
C ALA A 10 7.50 1.73 -2.22
N LEU A 11 7.58 3.05 -2.30
CA LEU A 11 6.39 3.92 -2.36
C LEU A 11 5.57 3.66 -3.61
N ARG A 12 6.23 3.44 -4.73
CA ARG A 12 5.55 3.12 -5.99
C ARG A 12 4.79 1.80 -5.89
N GLU A 13 5.41 0.78 -5.31
CA GLU A 13 4.77 -0.52 -5.15
C GLU A 13 3.56 -0.43 -4.22
N LEU A 14 3.67 0.31 -3.13
CA LEU A 14 2.55 0.53 -2.23
C LEU A 14 1.42 1.30 -2.92
N PHE A 15 1.76 2.28 -3.73
CA PHE A 15 0.77 3.02 -4.51
C PHE A 15 0.00 2.08 -5.45
N LEU A 16 0.72 1.17 -6.13
CA LEU A 16 0.09 0.21 -7.03
C LEU A 16 -0.85 -0.73 -6.29
N VAL A 17 -0.45 -1.19 -5.11
CA VAL A 17 -1.31 -2.03 -4.27
C VAL A 17 -2.59 -1.27 -3.89
N ARG A 18 -2.46 -0.01 -3.50
CA ARG A 18 -3.61 0.82 -3.15
C ARG A 18 -4.57 0.98 -4.33
N GLU A 19 -4.02 1.23 -5.51
CA GLU A 19 -4.83 1.35 -6.73
C GLU A 19 -5.57 0.06 -7.02
N GLN A 20 -4.90 -1.09 -6.87
CA GLN A 20 -5.51 -2.38 -7.12
C GLN A 20 -6.64 -2.68 -6.14
N LEU A 21 -6.44 -2.37 -4.86
CA LEU A 21 -7.46 -2.56 -3.85
C LEU A 21 -8.68 -1.68 -4.12
N GLN A 22 -8.45 -0.45 -4.55
CA GLN A 22 -9.53 0.47 -4.89
C GLN A 22 -10.34 -0.04 -6.07
N LYS A 23 -9.67 -0.51 -7.10
CA LYS A 23 -10.33 -1.09 -8.27
C LYS A 23 -11.13 -2.33 -7.90
N LEU A 24 -10.56 -3.20 -7.08
CA LEU A 24 -11.25 -4.40 -6.64
C LEU A 24 -12.54 -4.04 -5.90
N LYS A 25 -12.46 -3.05 -5.01
CA LYS A 25 -13.63 -2.59 -4.28
C LYS A 25 -14.74 -2.12 -5.23
N GLU A 26 -14.37 -1.32 -6.22
CA GLU A 26 -15.32 -0.81 -7.21
C GLU A 26 -15.93 -1.92 -8.04
N GLN A 27 -15.12 -2.91 -8.45
CA GLN A 27 -15.57 -4.01 -9.27
C GLN A 27 -16.49 -4.98 -8.53
N CYS A 28 -16.41 -5.01 -7.21
CA CYS A 28 -17.17 -5.95 -6.39
C CYS A 28 -18.39 -5.32 -5.74
N GLU A 29 -18.67 -4.06 -6.01
CA GLU A 29 -19.85 -3.41 -5.44
C GLU A 29 -21.13 -3.97 -6.06
N PRO A 30 -22.23 -4.08 -5.28
CA PRO A 30 -22.35 -3.73 -3.86
C PRO A 30 -21.74 -4.81 -2.97
N LEU A 31 -20.94 -4.38 -2.00
CA LEU A 31 -20.29 -5.28 -1.06
C LEU A 31 -21.12 -5.40 0.22
N THR A 32 -21.11 -6.58 0.83
CA THR A 32 -21.65 -6.72 2.18
C THR A 32 -20.81 -5.88 3.14
N TYR A 33 -21.42 -5.47 4.24
CA TYR A 33 -20.75 -4.62 5.21
C TYR A 33 -19.42 -5.20 5.70
N PRO A 34 -19.34 -6.51 6.08
CA PRO A 34 -18.06 -7.04 6.54
C PRO A 34 -16.95 -6.97 5.49
N LEU A 35 -17.27 -7.25 4.22
CA LEU A 35 -16.27 -7.22 3.15
C LEU A 35 -15.83 -5.78 2.85
N ALA A 36 -16.77 -4.84 2.80
CA ALA A 36 -16.46 -3.45 2.59
C ALA A 36 -15.55 -2.91 3.70
N GLN A 37 -15.84 -3.28 4.94
CA GLN A 37 -15.04 -2.87 6.08
C GLN A 37 -13.61 -3.42 5.99
N GLN A 38 -13.45 -4.69 5.61
CA GLN A 38 -12.12 -5.29 5.47
C GLN A 38 -11.30 -4.60 4.40
N LEU A 39 -11.90 -4.29 3.27
CA LEU A 39 -11.19 -3.57 2.21
C LEU A 39 -10.79 -2.16 2.65
N ASN A 40 -11.65 -1.47 3.38
CA ASN A 40 -11.32 -0.15 3.91
C ASN A 40 -10.18 -0.21 4.92
N ILE A 41 -10.14 -1.24 5.75
CA ILE A 41 -9.03 -1.46 6.69
C ILE A 41 -7.73 -1.68 5.91
N CYS A 42 -7.77 -2.51 4.86
CA CYS A 42 -6.59 -2.76 4.03
C CYS A 42 -6.09 -1.47 3.37
N LEU A 43 -7.00 -0.67 2.81
CA LEU A 43 -6.65 0.60 2.18
C LEU A 43 -6.01 1.55 3.20
N HIS A 44 -6.58 1.63 4.39
CA HIS A 44 -6.02 2.46 5.45
C HIS A 44 -4.62 1.99 5.84
N SER A 45 -4.42 0.69 5.97
CA SER A 45 -3.12 0.12 6.32
C SER A 45 -2.07 0.43 5.26
N VAL A 46 -2.44 0.35 3.98
CA VAL A 46 -1.51 0.69 2.90
C VAL A 46 -1.12 2.17 2.95
N ARG A 47 -2.08 3.06 3.20
CA ARG A 47 -1.79 4.49 3.32
C ARG A 47 -0.87 4.78 4.51
N THR A 48 -1.10 4.08 5.62
CA THR A 48 -0.23 4.20 6.78
C THR A 48 1.19 3.74 6.45
N ALA A 49 1.30 2.62 5.73
CA ALA A 49 2.59 2.10 5.30
C ALA A 49 3.31 3.08 4.37
N GLU A 50 2.58 3.71 3.44
CA GLU A 50 3.16 4.72 2.56
C GLU A 50 3.78 5.86 3.38
N GLY A 51 3.06 6.34 4.39
CA GLY A 51 3.58 7.38 5.27
C GLY A 51 4.83 6.95 6.03
N GLU A 52 4.82 5.73 6.56
CA GLU A 52 5.98 5.20 7.29
C GLU A 52 7.20 5.04 6.38
N PHE A 53 7.02 4.46 5.19
CA PHE A 53 8.12 4.32 4.25
C PHE A 53 8.65 5.67 3.80
N GLY A 54 7.77 6.65 3.61
CA GLY A 54 8.18 7.99 3.21
C GLY A 54 9.02 8.71 4.27
N ARG A 55 8.71 8.48 5.55
CA ARG A 55 9.40 9.17 6.65
C ARG A 55 10.57 8.39 7.22
N ASN A 56 10.42 7.07 7.35
CA ASN A 56 11.32 6.28 8.19
C ASN A 56 12.16 5.24 7.45
N TYR A 57 11.81 4.94 6.21
CA TYR A 57 12.56 3.93 5.46
C TYR A 57 13.77 4.57 4.78
N THR A 58 14.95 4.09 5.16
CA THR A 58 16.20 4.52 4.53
C THR A 58 16.99 3.27 4.15
N PRO A 59 16.96 2.85 2.89
CA PRO A 59 17.75 1.70 2.47
C PRO A 59 19.24 2.01 2.52
N GLU A 60 20.05 0.96 2.67
CA GLU A 60 21.49 1.12 2.85
C GLU A 60 22.17 1.96 1.76
N GLY A 61 21.70 1.87 0.53
CA GLY A 61 22.30 2.58 -0.58
C GLY A 61 21.99 4.07 -0.65
N GLU A 62 21.12 4.58 0.20
CA GLU A 62 20.63 5.98 0.11
C GLU A 62 21.11 6.87 1.25
N ARG A 63 22.09 6.45 2.01
CA ARG A 63 22.62 7.26 3.11
C ARG A 63 23.48 8.40 2.62
#